data_6cfe8901395c2984b068af6a61b9709c
#
_entry.id   6cfe8901395c2984b068af6a61b9709c
#
_cell.length_a   1.000
_cell.length_b   1.000
_cell.length_c   1.000
_cell.angle_alpha   90.00
_cell.angle_beta   90.00
_cell.angle_gamma   90.00
#
_symmetry.space_group_name_H-M   'P 1'
#
loop_
_entity.id
_entity.type
_entity.pdbx_description
1 polymer ?
#
loop_
_entity_poly.entity_id
_entity_poly.type
_entity_poly.pdbx_seq_one_letter_code
_entity_poly.pdbx_strand_id
1 'polypeptide(L)'
;AINSIDEIDESISKLIERIREWYALYFPEMDVIRNNETYIKLISQNKTKEKIIEARPDAFPDDIIDLEEDINPLDLEIMNNYAKSIYELQQSRKNLEEYIEKKMEDIAPNLKLLVGSSLGAKLISHAGGLKRLAVYSSSTVQIMGAEKALFRHLKSGDRPPKYGLIYQHPQVRGAKWWNRGKVARMLAGMISHAVRRDVFTKTFDENAADEFLSKVEEIEKNNPFPTKTTKRRK
;
A
#
# COMPACT_ATOMS: atom_id res chain seq x y z
N ALA A 1 -7.63 -8.93 9.13
CA ALA A 1 -7.52 -7.46 9.09
C ALA A 1 -6.71 -6.97 7.89
N ILE A 2 -5.43 -7.41 7.72
CA ILE A 2 -4.60 -6.87 6.62
C ILE A 2 -5.15 -7.24 5.22
N ASN A 3 -5.59 -8.46 5.01
CA ASN A 3 -6.20 -8.87 3.74
C ASN A 3 -7.51 -8.12 3.46
N SER A 4 -8.27 -7.80 4.52
CA SER A 4 -9.50 -7.02 4.38
C SER A 4 -9.24 -5.60 3.90
N ILE A 5 -8.06 -5.01 4.21
CA ILE A 5 -7.69 -3.69 3.65
C ILE A 5 -7.52 -3.79 2.14
N ASP A 6 -6.81 -4.81 1.63
CA ASP A 6 -6.59 -4.98 0.19
C ASP A 6 -7.93 -5.22 -0.55
N GLU A 7 -8.87 -5.98 0.04
CA GLU A 7 -10.21 -6.22 -0.49
C GLU A 7 -11.08 -4.94 -0.49
N ILE A 8 -11.00 -4.14 0.58
CA ILE A 8 -11.68 -2.85 0.69
C ILE A 8 -11.12 -1.87 -0.34
N ASP A 9 -9.79 -1.78 -0.51
CA ASP A 9 -9.14 -0.89 -1.48
C ASP A 9 -9.57 -1.22 -2.92
N GLU A 10 -9.64 -2.51 -3.27
CA GLU A 10 -10.13 -2.94 -4.59
C GLU A 10 -11.61 -2.58 -4.78
N SER A 11 -12.44 -2.79 -3.75
CA SER A 11 -13.86 -2.46 -3.78
C SER A 11 -14.08 -0.96 -3.91
N ILE A 12 -13.41 -0.15 -3.08
CA ILE A 12 -13.49 1.31 -3.13
C ILE A 12 -13.10 1.83 -4.51
N SER A 13 -12.02 1.32 -5.11
CA SER A 13 -11.55 1.76 -6.42
C SER A 13 -12.64 1.56 -7.49
N LYS A 14 -13.26 0.39 -7.53
CA LYS A 14 -14.33 0.07 -8.47
C LYS A 14 -15.59 0.93 -8.26
N LEU A 15 -15.96 1.12 -6.98
CA LEU A 15 -17.15 1.91 -6.64
C LEU A 15 -16.94 3.40 -6.96
N ILE A 16 -15.75 3.93 -6.77
CA ILE A 16 -15.40 5.31 -7.10
C ILE A 16 -15.44 5.55 -8.61
N GLU A 17 -14.94 4.62 -9.43
CA GLU A 17 -15.07 4.72 -10.89
C GLU A 17 -16.54 4.86 -11.30
N ARG A 18 -17.42 4.05 -10.72
CA ARG A 18 -18.87 4.11 -11.01
C ARG A 18 -19.53 5.40 -10.57
N ILE A 19 -19.24 5.89 -9.36
CA ILE A 19 -19.87 7.13 -8.90
C ILE A 19 -19.35 8.34 -9.68
N ARG A 20 -18.08 8.36 -10.13
CA ARG A 20 -17.56 9.43 -10.97
C ARG A 20 -18.27 9.48 -12.33
N GLU A 21 -18.43 8.33 -12.99
CA GLU A 21 -19.17 8.22 -14.26
C GLU A 21 -20.61 8.72 -14.09
N TRP A 22 -21.25 8.34 -13.00
CA TRP A 22 -22.66 8.64 -12.76
C TRP A 22 -22.86 10.10 -12.32
N TYR A 23 -22.05 10.59 -11.39
CA TYR A 23 -22.15 11.95 -10.86
C TYR A 23 -21.74 13.02 -11.89
N ALA A 24 -20.87 12.66 -12.85
CA ALA A 24 -20.50 13.54 -13.95
C ALA A 24 -21.69 13.91 -14.87
N LEU A 25 -22.76 13.11 -14.90
CA LEU A 25 -23.99 13.45 -15.62
C LEU A 25 -24.76 14.60 -14.96
N TYR A 26 -24.60 14.76 -13.64
CA TYR A 26 -25.23 15.81 -12.85
C TYR A 26 -24.31 17.01 -12.63
N PHE A 27 -23.06 16.77 -12.29
CA PHE A 27 -22.10 17.82 -11.97
C PHE A 27 -20.72 17.47 -12.56
N PRO A 28 -20.52 17.69 -13.88
CA PRO A 28 -19.28 17.33 -14.58
C PRO A 28 -18.06 18.09 -14.05
N GLU A 29 -18.22 19.31 -13.53
CA GLU A 29 -17.13 20.12 -12.97
C GLU A 29 -16.48 19.49 -11.73
N MET A 30 -17.14 18.53 -11.08
CA MET A 30 -16.56 17.76 -9.99
C MET A 30 -15.28 17.00 -10.40
N ASP A 31 -15.03 16.81 -11.69
CA ASP A 31 -13.83 16.13 -12.19
C ASP A 31 -12.53 16.93 -11.92
N VAL A 32 -12.65 18.22 -11.61
CA VAL A 32 -11.51 19.02 -11.12
C VAL A 32 -10.95 18.45 -9.80
N ILE A 33 -11.78 17.80 -9.00
CA ILE A 33 -11.39 17.13 -7.75
C ILE A 33 -10.79 15.76 -8.05
N ARG A 34 -9.48 15.72 -8.31
CA ARG A 34 -8.78 14.47 -8.66
C ARG A 34 -8.60 13.50 -7.49
N ASN A 35 -8.58 14.03 -6.26
CA ASN A 35 -8.45 13.21 -5.07
C ASN A 35 -9.75 12.48 -4.76
N ASN A 36 -9.74 11.17 -4.87
CA ASN A 36 -10.91 10.31 -4.69
C ASN A 36 -11.52 10.39 -3.29
N GLU A 37 -10.71 10.53 -2.26
CA GLU A 37 -11.19 10.64 -0.88
C GLU A 37 -11.95 11.95 -0.68
N THR A 38 -11.40 13.06 -1.16
CA THR A 38 -12.05 14.38 -1.12
C THR A 38 -13.33 14.39 -1.97
N TYR A 39 -13.30 13.78 -3.16
CA TYR A 39 -14.45 13.68 -4.06
C TYR A 39 -15.64 13.00 -3.36
N ILE A 40 -15.43 11.82 -2.80
CA ILE A 40 -16.46 11.08 -2.09
C ILE A 40 -16.95 11.81 -0.85
N LYS A 41 -16.03 12.41 -0.09
CA LYS A 41 -16.38 13.20 1.10
C LYS A 41 -17.31 14.35 0.75
N LEU A 42 -17.01 15.09 -0.32
CA LEU A 42 -17.85 16.24 -0.74
C LEU A 42 -19.27 15.80 -1.09
N ILE A 43 -19.44 14.76 -1.90
CA ILE A 43 -20.77 14.26 -2.27
C ILE A 43 -21.53 13.74 -1.06
N SER A 44 -20.86 12.91 -0.23
CA SER A 44 -21.51 12.27 0.93
C SER A 44 -21.99 13.26 2.00
N GLN A 45 -21.34 14.41 2.10
CA GLN A 45 -21.63 15.43 3.14
C GLN A 45 -22.52 16.55 2.66
N ASN A 46 -22.42 16.98 1.39
CA ASN A 46 -23.07 18.19 0.91
C ASN A 46 -24.33 17.95 0.08
N LYS A 47 -24.54 16.77 -0.45
CA LYS A 47 -25.75 16.29 -1.14
C LYS A 47 -26.16 17.05 -2.43
N THR A 48 -25.92 18.34 -2.56
CA THR A 48 -26.28 19.13 -3.74
C THR A 48 -25.09 19.89 -4.30
N LYS A 49 -25.17 20.27 -5.60
CA LYS A 49 -24.14 21.01 -6.33
C LYS A 49 -23.78 22.32 -5.60
N GLU A 50 -24.78 23.11 -5.21
CA GLU A 50 -24.60 24.41 -4.56
C GLU A 50 -23.81 24.26 -3.24
N LYS A 51 -24.16 23.27 -2.41
CA LYS A 51 -23.47 23.03 -1.13
C LYS A 51 -22.04 22.53 -1.33
N ILE A 52 -21.78 21.77 -2.40
CA ILE A 52 -20.41 21.34 -2.74
C ILE A 52 -19.57 22.55 -3.14
N ILE A 53 -20.11 23.47 -3.95
CA ILE A 53 -19.44 24.70 -4.36
C ILE A 53 -19.18 25.59 -3.14
N GLU A 54 -20.18 25.77 -2.27
CA GLU A 54 -20.02 26.51 -1.00
C GLU A 54 -18.92 25.93 -0.08
N ALA A 55 -18.80 24.59 -0.07
CA ALA A 55 -17.78 23.90 0.74
C ALA A 55 -16.36 24.04 0.19
N ARG A 56 -16.18 24.27 -1.11
CA ARG A 56 -14.91 24.37 -1.82
C ARG A 56 -14.94 25.40 -2.95
N PRO A 57 -15.22 26.69 -2.66
CA PRO A 57 -15.34 27.71 -3.70
C PRO A 57 -14.01 27.91 -4.48
N ASP A 58 -12.87 27.67 -3.84
CA ASP A 58 -11.54 27.75 -4.43
C ASP A 58 -11.24 26.67 -5.46
N ALA A 59 -12.01 25.60 -5.50
CA ALA A 59 -11.80 24.47 -6.39
C ALA A 59 -12.56 24.58 -7.72
N PHE A 60 -13.60 25.41 -7.77
CA PHE A 60 -14.47 25.52 -8.93
C PHE A 60 -14.30 26.88 -9.61
N PRO A 61 -14.38 26.95 -10.96
CA PRO A 61 -14.34 28.21 -11.70
C PRO A 61 -15.60 29.04 -11.43
N ASP A 62 -15.45 30.40 -11.52
CA ASP A 62 -16.58 31.33 -11.32
C ASP A 62 -17.68 31.17 -12.38
N ASP A 63 -17.33 30.63 -13.56
CA ASP A 63 -18.23 30.43 -14.69
C ASP A 63 -18.79 28.98 -14.72
N ILE A 64 -19.22 28.45 -13.58
CA ILE A 64 -19.88 27.15 -13.59
C ILE A 64 -21.12 27.26 -14.47
N ILE A 65 -21.10 26.51 -15.58
CA ILE A 65 -22.26 26.41 -16.48
C ILE A 65 -23.37 25.77 -15.67
N ASP A 66 -24.37 26.59 -15.36
CA ASP A 66 -25.61 26.13 -14.75
C ASP A 66 -26.38 25.36 -15.82
N LEU A 67 -25.99 24.08 -15.96
CA LEU A 67 -26.85 23.14 -16.66
C LEU A 67 -28.06 22.97 -15.74
N GLU A 68 -29.11 23.79 -15.99
CA GLU A 68 -30.44 23.63 -15.41
C GLU A 68 -31.06 22.29 -15.89
N GLU A 69 -30.34 21.21 -15.85
CA GLU A 69 -30.95 19.90 -15.98
C GLU A 69 -31.45 19.53 -14.58
N ASP A 70 -32.77 19.63 -14.44
CA ASP A 70 -33.53 19.13 -13.30
C ASP A 70 -33.22 17.65 -13.10
N ILE A 71 -32.17 17.35 -12.38
CA ILE A 71 -31.93 15.97 -11.96
C ILE A 71 -33.14 15.53 -11.11
N ASN A 72 -33.65 14.35 -11.39
CA ASN A 72 -34.69 13.76 -10.57
C ASN A 72 -34.16 13.64 -9.10
N PRO A 73 -34.89 14.22 -8.11
CA PRO A 73 -34.50 14.15 -6.71
C PRO A 73 -34.21 12.73 -6.21
N LEU A 74 -34.89 11.73 -6.76
CA LEU A 74 -34.66 10.31 -6.45
C LEU A 74 -33.28 9.84 -6.92
N ASP A 75 -32.85 10.25 -8.12
CA ASP A 75 -31.55 9.87 -8.67
C ASP A 75 -30.42 10.50 -7.84
N LEU A 76 -30.59 11.78 -7.47
CA LEU A 76 -29.64 12.46 -6.59
C LEU A 76 -29.54 11.79 -5.21
N GLU A 77 -30.67 11.41 -4.63
CA GLU A 77 -30.70 10.70 -3.34
C GLU A 77 -29.95 9.36 -3.43
N ILE A 78 -30.17 8.59 -4.51
CA ILE A 78 -29.49 7.31 -4.71
C ILE A 78 -27.98 7.51 -4.88
N MET A 79 -27.54 8.50 -5.67
CA MET A 79 -26.12 8.82 -5.84
C MET A 79 -25.46 9.23 -4.52
N ASN A 80 -26.13 10.06 -3.72
CA ASN A 80 -25.65 10.48 -2.42
C ASN A 80 -25.53 9.30 -1.43
N ASN A 81 -26.51 8.41 -1.39
CA ASN A 81 -26.47 7.20 -0.57
C ASN A 81 -25.36 6.25 -1.00
N TYR A 82 -25.13 6.14 -2.31
CA TYR A 82 -24.01 5.35 -2.85
C TYR A 82 -22.65 5.95 -2.43
N ALA A 83 -22.48 7.27 -2.57
CA ALA A 83 -21.28 7.97 -2.12
C ALA A 83 -21.06 7.83 -0.60
N LYS A 84 -22.14 7.89 0.20
CA LYS A 84 -22.07 7.67 1.64
C LYS A 84 -21.57 6.26 1.98
N SER A 85 -22.01 5.23 1.28
CA SER A 85 -21.54 3.85 1.48
C SER A 85 -20.05 3.73 1.18
N ILE A 86 -19.56 4.40 0.14
CA ILE A 86 -18.11 4.44 -0.16
C ILE A 86 -17.35 5.16 0.95
N TYR A 87 -17.87 6.28 1.44
CA TYR A 87 -17.26 7.03 2.54
C TYR A 87 -17.14 6.18 3.81
N GLU A 88 -18.17 5.42 4.16
CA GLU A 88 -18.16 4.49 5.30
C GLU A 88 -17.12 3.36 5.13
N LEU A 89 -16.95 2.85 3.90
CA LEU A 89 -15.86 1.91 3.59
C LEU A 89 -14.47 2.55 3.76
N GLN A 90 -14.28 3.80 3.34
CA GLN A 90 -13.04 4.54 3.55
C GLN A 90 -12.73 4.73 5.05
N GLN A 91 -13.75 5.01 5.87
CA GLN A 91 -13.58 5.10 7.34
C GLN A 91 -13.23 3.74 7.95
N SER A 92 -13.92 2.69 7.51
CA SER A 92 -13.63 1.31 7.97
C SER A 92 -12.20 0.90 7.64
N ARG A 93 -11.70 1.27 6.47
CA ARG A 93 -10.31 1.07 6.06
C ARG A 93 -9.31 1.76 7.01
N LYS A 94 -9.57 3.05 7.33
CA LYS A 94 -8.74 3.80 8.30
C LYS A 94 -8.72 3.15 9.68
N ASN A 95 -9.88 2.75 10.16
CA ASN A 95 -10.00 2.06 11.46
C ASN A 95 -9.21 0.73 11.48
N LEU A 96 -9.20 0.00 10.35
CA LEU A 96 -8.40 -1.23 10.23
C LEU A 96 -6.90 -0.93 10.21
N GLU A 97 -6.46 0.15 9.56
CA GLU A 97 -5.05 0.59 9.59
C GLU A 97 -4.61 0.93 11.01
N GLU A 98 -5.39 1.73 11.74
CA GLU A 98 -5.10 2.05 13.14
C GLU A 98 -5.09 0.82 14.05
N TYR A 99 -6.02 -0.11 13.82
CA TYR A 99 -6.04 -1.37 14.55
C TYR A 99 -4.76 -2.20 14.29
N ILE A 100 -4.33 -2.30 13.03
CA ILE A 100 -3.09 -3.01 12.65
C ILE A 100 -1.88 -2.31 13.27
N GLU A 101 -1.84 -0.98 13.23
CA GLU A 101 -0.76 -0.19 13.81
C GLU A 101 -0.55 -0.52 15.29
N LYS A 102 -1.63 -0.47 16.09
CA LYS A 102 -1.61 -0.81 17.52
C LYS A 102 -1.23 -2.28 17.75
N LYS A 103 -1.83 -3.19 16.96
CA LYS A 103 -1.53 -4.62 17.11
C LYS A 103 -0.10 -4.98 16.76
N MET A 104 0.48 -4.35 15.74
CA MET A 104 1.89 -4.58 15.38
C MET A 104 2.84 -4.08 16.46
N GLU A 105 2.48 -2.99 17.16
CA GLU A 105 3.24 -2.48 18.30
C GLU A 105 3.29 -3.49 19.46
N ASP A 106 2.15 -4.14 19.73
CA ASP A 106 2.04 -5.14 20.80
C ASP A 106 2.78 -6.44 20.48
N ILE A 107 2.65 -6.96 19.25
CA ILE A 107 3.04 -8.34 18.92
C ILE A 107 4.38 -8.45 18.20
N ALA A 108 4.80 -7.41 17.47
CA ALA A 108 6.00 -7.44 16.63
C ALA A 108 6.66 -6.05 16.51
N PRO A 109 7.08 -5.43 17.64
CA PRO A 109 7.62 -4.07 17.64
C PRO A 109 8.91 -3.93 16.83
N ASN A 110 9.81 -4.92 16.85
CA ASN A 110 11.03 -4.89 16.06
C ASN A 110 10.75 -5.00 14.56
N LEU A 111 9.83 -5.87 14.17
CA LEU A 111 9.40 -5.97 12.77
C LEU A 111 8.72 -4.68 12.31
N LYS A 112 7.83 -4.11 13.15
CA LYS A 112 7.17 -2.82 12.89
C LYS A 112 8.19 -1.71 12.68
N LEU A 113 9.16 -1.57 13.55
CA LEU A 113 10.21 -0.55 13.45
C LEU A 113 10.97 -0.63 12.11
N LEU A 114 11.26 -1.84 11.66
CA LEU A 114 12.08 -2.07 10.47
C LEU A 114 11.33 -1.88 9.16
N VAL A 115 10.07 -2.34 9.06
CA VAL A 115 9.32 -2.39 7.79
C VAL A 115 7.96 -1.67 7.82
N GLY A 116 7.56 -1.15 8.94
CA GLY A 116 6.24 -0.56 9.16
C GLY A 116 5.15 -1.60 9.41
N SER A 117 4.01 -1.12 9.89
CA SER A 117 2.89 -1.99 10.31
C SER A 117 2.25 -2.74 9.15
N SER A 118 2.01 -2.06 8.02
CA SER A 118 1.33 -2.65 6.87
C SER A 118 2.14 -3.79 6.24
N LEU A 119 3.41 -3.54 5.89
CA LEU A 119 4.26 -4.57 5.30
C LEU A 119 4.56 -5.69 6.30
N GLY A 120 4.80 -5.36 7.58
CA GLY A 120 4.98 -6.35 8.64
C GLY A 120 3.76 -7.27 8.80
N ALA A 121 2.56 -6.71 8.82
CA ALA A 121 1.32 -7.48 8.89
C ALA A 121 1.10 -8.35 7.64
N LYS A 122 1.45 -7.86 6.43
CA LYS A 122 1.40 -8.67 5.19
C LYS A 122 2.35 -9.86 5.26
N LEU A 123 3.57 -9.67 5.75
CA LEU A 123 4.54 -10.76 5.93
C LEU A 123 4.04 -11.80 6.94
N ILE A 124 3.48 -11.38 8.07
CA ILE A 124 2.93 -12.27 9.09
C ILE A 124 1.74 -13.05 8.52
N SER A 125 0.81 -12.37 7.83
CA SER A 125 -0.36 -12.97 7.21
C SER A 125 0.04 -14.00 6.15
N HIS A 126 0.98 -13.66 5.28
CA HIS A 126 1.45 -14.55 4.21
C HIS A 126 2.18 -15.78 4.75
N ALA A 127 2.94 -15.64 5.84
CA ALA A 127 3.57 -16.76 6.53
C ALA A 127 2.57 -17.65 7.29
N GLY A 128 1.34 -17.19 7.54
CA GLY A 128 0.35 -17.86 8.36
C GLY A 128 0.56 -17.68 9.86
N GLY A 129 1.33 -16.68 10.28
CA GLY A 129 1.51 -16.26 11.66
C GLY A 129 2.94 -15.85 12.03
N LEU A 130 3.07 -15.07 13.11
CA LEU A 130 4.35 -14.51 13.55
C LEU A 130 5.37 -15.60 13.91
N LYS A 131 4.96 -16.64 14.66
CA LYS A 131 5.83 -17.75 15.02
C LYS A 131 6.35 -18.51 13.80
N ARG A 132 5.50 -18.64 12.78
CA ARG A 132 5.87 -19.31 11.53
C ARG A 132 6.83 -18.47 10.71
N LEU A 133 6.65 -17.15 10.69
CA LEU A 133 7.59 -16.22 10.06
C LEU A 133 8.97 -16.27 10.72
N ALA A 134 9.04 -16.42 12.04
CA ALA A 134 10.29 -16.47 12.81
C ALA A 134 11.18 -17.67 12.47
N VAL A 135 10.60 -18.77 12.02
CA VAL A 135 11.37 -19.97 11.63
C VAL A 135 11.78 -19.99 10.16
N TYR A 136 11.26 -19.06 9.36
CA TYR A 136 11.66 -18.97 7.96
C TYR A 136 13.11 -18.50 7.81
N SER A 137 13.76 -19.02 6.76
CA SER A 137 15.08 -18.52 6.36
C SER A 137 14.96 -17.12 5.75
N SER A 138 16.00 -16.31 5.85
CA SER A 138 16.02 -14.98 5.21
C SER A 138 15.84 -15.05 3.69
N SER A 139 16.29 -16.14 3.05
CA SER A 139 16.06 -16.36 1.62
C SER A 139 14.57 -16.60 1.30
N THR A 140 13.85 -17.30 2.18
CA THR A 140 12.38 -17.46 2.05
C THR A 140 11.67 -16.12 2.23
N VAL A 141 12.06 -15.34 3.27
CA VAL A 141 11.50 -14.00 3.50
C VAL A 141 11.75 -13.07 2.30
N GLN A 142 12.95 -13.16 1.68
CA GLN A 142 13.30 -12.33 0.54
C GLN A 142 12.34 -12.48 -0.65
N ILE A 143 11.87 -13.68 -0.92
CA ILE A 143 11.05 -14.00 -2.10
C ILE A 143 9.59 -14.28 -1.77
N MET A 144 9.21 -14.16 -0.50
CA MET A 144 7.84 -14.36 -0.04
C MET A 144 6.86 -13.46 -0.83
N GLY A 145 5.76 -14.04 -1.35
CA GLY A 145 4.82 -13.37 -2.25
C GLY A 145 5.22 -13.40 -3.74
N ALA A 146 6.38 -13.98 -4.07
CA ALA A 146 6.82 -14.19 -5.45
C ALA A 146 6.83 -15.68 -5.85
N GLU A 147 6.00 -16.51 -5.21
CA GLU A 147 5.98 -17.97 -5.38
C GLU A 147 5.71 -18.37 -6.83
N LYS A 148 4.79 -17.68 -7.52
CA LYS A 148 4.49 -17.95 -8.94
C LYS A 148 5.72 -17.74 -9.83
N ALA A 149 6.51 -16.71 -9.56
CA ALA A 149 7.75 -16.43 -10.30
C ALA A 149 8.85 -17.45 -9.95
N LEU A 150 8.93 -17.87 -8.68
CA LEU A 150 9.83 -18.94 -8.25
C LEU A 150 9.51 -20.27 -8.92
N PHE A 151 8.25 -20.69 -8.94
CA PHE A 151 7.82 -21.92 -9.62
C PHE A 151 8.07 -21.86 -11.13
N ARG A 152 7.87 -20.71 -11.76
CA ARG A 152 8.21 -20.52 -13.16
C ARG A 152 9.72 -20.72 -13.38
N HIS A 153 10.57 -20.13 -12.54
CA HIS A 153 12.00 -20.33 -12.59
C HIS A 153 12.39 -21.81 -12.50
N LEU A 154 11.80 -22.54 -11.55
CA LEU A 154 12.09 -23.96 -11.34
C LEU A 154 11.62 -24.82 -12.51
N LYS A 155 10.52 -24.46 -13.18
CA LYS A 155 9.93 -25.22 -14.27
C LYS A 155 10.54 -24.90 -15.64
N SER A 156 10.79 -23.63 -15.95
CA SER A 156 11.21 -23.17 -17.28
C SER A 156 12.66 -22.68 -17.34
N GLY A 157 13.37 -22.60 -16.20
CA GLY A 157 14.72 -22.03 -16.15
C GLY A 157 14.78 -20.53 -16.29
N ASP A 158 13.63 -19.81 -16.19
CA ASP A 158 13.56 -18.36 -16.16
C ASP A 158 14.43 -17.78 -15.04
N ARG A 159 14.68 -16.48 -15.08
CA ARG A 159 15.45 -15.83 -14.01
C ARG A 159 14.68 -15.92 -12.69
N PRO A 160 15.36 -16.32 -11.58
CA PRO A 160 14.72 -16.37 -10.27
C PRO A 160 14.27 -14.98 -9.81
N PRO A 161 13.17 -14.89 -9.03
CA PRO A 161 12.74 -13.63 -8.43
C PRO A 161 13.82 -13.11 -7.48
N LYS A 162 14.09 -11.81 -7.55
CA LYS A 162 15.06 -11.15 -6.66
C LYS A 162 14.46 -10.74 -5.33
N TYR A 163 13.15 -10.52 -5.29
CA TYR A 163 12.37 -10.06 -4.13
C TYR A 163 10.89 -10.35 -4.33
N GLY A 164 10.13 -10.39 -3.25
CA GLY A 164 8.67 -10.53 -3.23
C GLY A 164 8.00 -9.35 -2.53
N LEU A 165 7.19 -9.59 -1.48
CA LEU A 165 6.47 -8.57 -0.70
C LEU A 165 7.37 -7.43 -0.21
N ILE A 166 8.61 -7.75 0.17
CA ILE A 166 9.59 -6.76 0.66
C ILE A 166 9.94 -5.67 -0.37
N TYR A 167 9.56 -5.84 -1.64
CA TYR A 167 9.67 -4.79 -2.65
C TYR A 167 8.81 -3.56 -2.33
N GLN A 168 7.77 -3.71 -1.54
CA GLN A 168 6.93 -2.60 -1.07
C GLN A 168 7.70 -1.65 -0.14
N HIS A 169 8.80 -2.12 0.47
CA HIS A 169 9.63 -1.27 1.33
C HIS A 169 10.27 -0.13 0.53
N PRO A 170 10.17 1.16 1.00
CA PRO A 170 10.65 2.34 0.27
C PRO A 170 12.11 2.22 -0.18
N GLN A 171 13.00 1.76 0.69
CA GLN A 171 14.44 1.62 0.39
C GLN A 171 14.73 0.54 -0.65
N VAL A 172 13.93 -0.52 -0.73
CA VAL A 172 14.09 -1.54 -1.77
C VAL A 172 13.57 -1.02 -3.11
N ARG A 173 12.41 -0.39 -3.11
CA ARG A 173 11.80 0.15 -4.33
C ARG A 173 12.60 1.33 -4.88
N GLY A 174 13.07 2.22 -4.02
CA GLY A 174 13.86 3.41 -4.37
C GLY A 174 15.29 3.12 -4.79
N ALA A 175 15.88 2.00 -4.36
CA ALA A 175 17.24 1.63 -4.70
C ALA A 175 17.45 1.51 -6.22
N LYS A 176 18.66 1.83 -6.69
CA LYS A 176 19.07 1.64 -8.08
C LYS A 176 18.84 0.18 -8.50
N TRP A 177 18.31 -0.06 -9.70
CA TRP A 177 17.86 -1.38 -10.15
C TRP A 177 18.89 -2.51 -9.98
N TRP A 178 20.19 -2.19 -10.05
CA TRP A 178 21.27 -3.18 -9.84
C TRP A 178 21.55 -3.45 -8.36
N ASN A 179 21.16 -2.55 -7.46
CA ASN A 179 21.33 -2.69 -6.01
C ASN A 179 20.10 -3.28 -5.32
N ARG A 180 18.91 -3.19 -5.92
CA ARG A 180 17.64 -3.68 -5.33
C ARG A 180 17.74 -5.07 -4.73
N GLY A 181 18.35 -6.03 -5.45
CA GLY A 181 18.50 -7.39 -4.95
C GLY A 181 19.45 -7.51 -3.75
N LYS A 182 20.45 -6.62 -3.63
CA LYS A 182 21.36 -6.57 -2.48
C LYS A 182 20.65 -5.99 -1.26
N VAL A 183 19.94 -4.86 -1.43
CA VAL A 183 19.14 -4.22 -0.39
C VAL A 183 18.04 -5.17 0.09
N ALA A 184 17.33 -5.83 -0.82
CA ALA A 184 16.29 -6.80 -0.48
C ALA A 184 16.84 -7.99 0.33
N ARG A 185 18.02 -8.52 -0.01
CA ARG A 185 18.65 -9.62 0.74
C ARG A 185 19.04 -9.18 2.15
N MET A 186 19.60 -8.00 2.28
CA MET A 186 19.97 -7.43 3.57
C MET A 186 18.73 -7.20 4.44
N LEU A 187 17.69 -6.55 3.88
CA LEU A 187 16.43 -6.34 4.58
C LEU A 187 15.80 -7.66 5.05
N ALA A 188 15.79 -8.68 4.19
CA ALA A 188 15.26 -10.00 4.56
C ALA A 188 16.04 -10.66 5.73
N GLY A 189 17.36 -10.46 5.79
CA GLY A 189 18.17 -10.88 6.93
C GLY A 189 17.76 -10.16 8.21
N MET A 190 17.63 -8.84 8.15
CA MET A 190 17.25 -8.04 9.32
C MET A 190 15.80 -8.33 9.76
N ILE A 191 14.86 -8.55 8.84
CA ILE A 191 13.49 -9.02 9.15
C ILE A 191 13.55 -10.34 9.91
N SER A 192 14.35 -11.32 9.47
CA SER A 192 14.47 -12.60 10.15
C SER A 192 15.00 -12.45 11.57
N HIS A 193 15.93 -11.53 11.83
CA HIS A 193 16.41 -11.22 13.17
C HIS A 193 15.37 -10.50 14.01
N ALA A 194 14.70 -9.48 13.46
CA ALA A 194 13.66 -8.71 14.13
C ALA A 194 12.52 -9.62 14.61
N VAL A 195 11.98 -10.47 13.70
CA VAL A 195 10.88 -11.38 14.02
C VAL A 195 11.29 -12.41 15.08
N ARG A 196 12.52 -12.91 15.04
CA ARG A 196 13.03 -13.82 16.08
C ARG A 196 13.14 -13.15 17.44
N ARG A 197 13.57 -11.88 17.49
CA ARG A 197 13.55 -11.09 18.74
C ARG A 197 12.13 -10.93 19.24
N ASP A 198 11.17 -10.56 18.40
CA ASP A 198 9.76 -10.41 18.77
C ASP A 198 9.15 -11.70 19.34
N VAL A 199 9.54 -12.87 18.83
CA VAL A 199 8.96 -14.16 19.25
C VAL A 199 9.68 -14.77 20.45
N PHE A 200 11.02 -14.81 20.42
CA PHE A 200 11.80 -15.65 21.35
C PHE A 200 12.42 -14.86 22.50
N THR A 201 13.03 -13.72 22.25
CA THR A 201 13.71 -12.95 23.29
C THR A 201 12.88 -11.80 23.85
N LYS A 202 11.96 -11.28 23.06
CA LYS A 202 11.12 -10.10 23.36
C LYS A 202 11.96 -8.86 23.73
N THR A 203 13.17 -8.77 23.21
CA THR A 203 14.05 -7.61 23.38
C THR A 203 13.79 -6.64 22.22
N PHE A 204 13.60 -5.37 22.56
CA PHE A 204 13.43 -4.31 21.56
C PHE A 204 14.80 -3.75 21.15
N ASP A 205 15.00 -3.55 19.84
CA ASP A 205 16.22 -3.00 19.26
C ASP A 205 15.91 -1.67 18.57
N GLU A 206 16.10 -0.60 19.30
CA GLU A 206 15.83 0.77 18.83
C GLU A 206 16.70 1.17 17.63
N ASN A 207 17.88 0.58 17.48
CA ASN A 207 18.83 0.97 16.44
C ASN A 207 18.66 0.21 15.12
N ALA A 208 17.77 -0.77 15.05
CA ALA A 208 17.63 -1.65 13.88
C ALA A 208 17.29 -0.88 12.59
N ALA A 209 16.48 0.17 12.67
CA ALA A 209 16.12 0.98 11.52
C ALA A 209 17.30 1.82 11.02
N ASP A 210 18.04 2.45 11.91
CA ASP A 210 19.22 3.27 11.58
C ASP A 210 20.36 2.41 11.03
N GLU A 211 20.58 1.23 11.62
CA GLU A 211 21.53 0.25 11.11
C GLU A 211 21.16 -0.18 9.67
N PHE A 212 19.87 -0.38 9.42
CA PHE A 212 19.39 -0.70 8.06
C PHE A 212 19.69 0.41 7.07
N LEU A 213 19.38 1.67 7.40
CA LEU A 213 19.62 2.82 6.54
C LEU A 213 21.11 3.00 6.25
N SER A 214 21.96 2.92 7.25
CA SER A 214 23.42 3.00 7.13
C SER A 214 23.95 1.92 6.17
N LYS A 215 23.47 0.69 6.29
CA LYS A 215 23.85 -0.41 5.39
C LYS A 215 23.34 -0.22 3.94
N VAL A 216 22.20 0.42 3.77
CA VAL A 216 21.71 0.78 2.41
C VAL A 216 22.66 1.78 1.76
N GLU A 217 23.07 2.82 2.48
CA GLU A 217 24.04 3.82 2.00
C GLU A 217 25.39 3.17 1.65
N GLU A 218 25.86 2.25 2.49
CA GLU A 218 27.08 1.50 2.21
C GLU A 218 26.97 0.67 0.93
N ILE A 219 25.84 -0.02 0.72
CA ILE A 219 25.58 -0.77 -0.53
C ILE A 219 25.62 0.17 -1.73
N GLU A 220 25.01 1.35 -1.65
CA GLU A 220 24.98 2.31 -2.74
C GLU A 220 26.35 2.90 -3.03
N LYS A 221 27.11 3.22 -2.00
CA LYS A 221 28.49 3.74 -2.10
C LYS A 221 29.44 2.70 -2.70
N ASN A 222 29.33 1.44 -2.27
CA ASN A 222 30.17 0.35 -2.76
C ASN A 222 29.79 -0.15 -4.16
N ASN A 223 28.60 0.21 -4.64
CA ASN A 223 28.10 -0.23 -5.95
C ASN A 223 27.47 0.94 -6.72
N PRO A 224 28.26 1.98 -7.09
CA PRO A 224 27.74 3.16 -7.76
C PRO A 224 27.27 2.88 -9.19
N PHE A 225 27.81 1.85 -9.83
CA PHE A 225 27.52 1.47 -11.21
C PHE A 225 27.03 0.01 -11.31
N PRO A 226 26.26 -0.33 -12.36
CA PRO A 226 25.85 -1.71 -12.59
C PRO A 226 27.07 -2.58 -12.91
N THR A 227 27.16 -3.76 -12.27
CA THR A 227 28.16 -4.77 -12.61
C THR A 227 27.97 -5.19 -14.07
N LYS A 228 29.04 -5.15 -14.87
CA LYS A 228 29.00 -5.67 -16.26
C LYS A 228 28.55 -7.13 -16.20
N THR A 229 27.36 -7.40 -16.74
CA THR A 229 26.86 -8.78 -16.86
C THR A 229 27.75 -9.47 -17.88
N THR A 230 28.64 -10.35 -17.43
CA THR A 230 29.34 -11.26 -18.33
C THR A 230 28.27 -12.06 -19.06
N LYS A 231 28.10 -11.83 -20.36
CA LYS A 231 27.21 -12.64 -21.20
C LYS A 231 27.63 -14.09 -21.01
N ARG A 232 26.81 -14.90 -20.32
CA ARG A 232 26.99 -16.34 -20.36
C ARG A 232 26.94 -16.72 -21.83
N ARG A 233 28.06 -17.20 -22.36
CA ARG A 233 28.10 -17.90 -23.64
C ARG A 233 27.06 -19.02 -23.55
N LYS A 234 26.14 -19.04 -24.55
CA LYS A 234 25.23 -20.16 -24.78
C LYS A 234 26.01 -21.41 -25.07
#